data_ceb1f74b772a78bf72d4714e260c59c1
#
_entry.id   ceb1f74b772a78bf72d4714e260c59c1
#
_cell.length_a   1.000
_cell.length_b   1.000
_cell.length_c   1.000
_cell.angle_alpha   90.00
_cell.angle_beta   90.00
_cell.angle_gamma   90.00
#
_symmetry.space_group_name_H-M   'P 1'
#
loop_
_entity.id
_entity.type
_entity.pdbx_description
1 polymer ?
#
loop_
_entity_poly.entity_id
_entity_poly.type
_entity_poly.pdbx_seq_one_letter_code
_entity_poly.pdbx_strand_id
1 'polypeptide(L)'
;QKIISIILAIACLGWFGLQANVSGSAFTNFLKIYGIDLPVSLSSLIWGIIMLISALYGIKILKILNYFAVPVLVLVCLYGLVASLRNNGWAAVSQYTPQTAGSFMSGLSMTVGSFALGAVIAGDYSQYVSSRKDVVKAATLGILPTGLLMIGVGAVLTIASNTADITEVFMNLGFPVLGIIALILATWTTNAVNAFSGGLALINVFDIPKEKEKVAVGAAGAIGTLLAVVGILNYFTPIMSVLSAMVPP
;
A
#
# COMPACT_ATOMS: atom_id res chain seq x y z
N GLN A 1 7.07 18.85 17.52
CA GLN A 1 6.33 17.57 17.52
C GLN A 1 4.98 17.69 16.80
N LYS A 2 4.11 18.67 17.11
CA LYS A 2 2.77 18.81 16.48
C LYS A 2 2.80 18.95 14.95
N ILE A 3 3.76 19.70 14.40
CA ILE A 3 3.91 19.87 12.94
C ILE A 3 4.16 18.53 12.26
N ILE A 4 5.07 17.71 12.80
CA ILE A 4 5.36 16.38 12.27
C ILE A 4 4.11 15.50 12.35
N SER A 5 3.36 15.55 13.47
CA SER A 5 2.13 14.79 13.61
C SER A 5 1.03 15.22 12.64
N ILE A 6 0.93 16.52 12.29
CA ILE A 6 0.00 17.01 11.26
C ILE A 6 0.37 16.42 9.90
N ILE A 7 1.66 16.48 9.53
CA ILE A 7 2.16 15.91 8.28
C ILE A 7 1.87 14.40 8.21
N LEU A 8 2.16 13.68 9.30
CA LEU A 8 1.87 12.24 9.40
C LEU A 8 0.37 11.94 9.28
N ALA A 9 -0.47 12.71 9.96
CA ALA A 9 -1.92 12.54 9.86
C ALA A 9 -2.38 12.68 8.41
N ILE A 10 -1.99 13.78 7.73
CA ILE A 10 -2.34 14.03 6.33
C ILE A 10 -1.85 12.90 5.43
N ALA A 11 -0.59 12.48 5.60
CA ALA A 11 0.00 11.41 4.79
C ALA A 11 -0.72 10.06 5.02
N CYS A 12 -0.95 9.67 6.27
CA CYS A 12 -1.65 8.41 6.59
C CYS A 12 -3.09 8.41 6.07
N LEU A 13 -3.82 9.51 6.22
CA LEU A 13 -5.19 9.66 5.72
C LEU A 13 -5.23 9.61 4.19
N GLY A 14 -4.30 10.30 3.53
CA GLY A 14 -4.17 10.30 2.07
C GLY A 14 -3.86 8.90 1.53
N TRP A 15 -2.88 8.21 2.10
CA TRP A 15 -2.53 6.84 1.73
C TRP A 15 -3.66 5.85 2.00
N PHE A 16 -4.38 5.99 3.13
CA PHE A 16 -5.53 5.14 3.40
C PHE A 16 -6.59 5.32 2.32
N GLY A 17 -6.93 6.56 1.97
CA GLY A 17 -7.91 6.87 0.94
C GLY A 17 -7.50 6.30 -0.42
N LEU A 18 -6.25 6.53 -0.83
CA LEU A 18 -5.71 6.02 -2.10
C LEU A 18 -5.82 4.49 -2.18
N GLN A 19 -5.35 3.78 -1.17
CA GLN A 19 -5.33 2.32 -1.19
C GLN A 19 -6.73 1.69 -1.08
N ALA A 20 -7.64 2.29 -0.30
CA ALA A 20 -9.03 1.85 -0.25
C ALA A 20 -9.74 2.06 -1.59
N ASN A 21 -9.44 3.17 -2.30
CA ASN A 21 -9.98 3.43 -3.63
C ASN A 21 -9.38 2.50 -4.69
N VAL A 22 -8.08 2.19 -4.63
CA VAL A 22 -7.43 1.20 -5.51
C VAL A 22 -8.08 -0.18 -5.33
N SER A 23 -8.27 -0.62 -4.07
CA SER A 23 -8.96 -1.89 -3.78
C SER A 23 -10.40 -1.90 -4.29
N GLY A 24 -11.12 -0.79 -4.12
CA GLY A 24 -12.48 -0.64 -4.62
C GLY A 24 -12.54 -0.71 -6.14
N SER A 25 -11.65 -0.01 -6.83
CA SER A 25 -11.58 -0.03 -8.29
C SER A 25 -11.26 -1.44 -8.83
N ALA A 26 -10.25 -2.09 -8.26
CA ALA A 26 -9.89 -3.45 -8.64
C ALA A 26 -11.02 -4.46 -8.38
N PHE A 27 -11.70 -4.35 -7.24
CA PHE A 27 -12.83 -5.19 -6.90
C PHE A 27 -14.03 -4.98 -7.86
N THR A 28 -14.34 -3.73 -8.21
CA THR A 28 -15.35 -3.41 -9.22
C THR A 28 -14.99 -4.06 -10.57
N ASN A 29 -13.75 -3.88 -11.03
CA ASN A 29 -13.30 -4.45 -12.30
C ASN A 29 -13.37 -5.98 -12.29
N PHE A 30 -13.01 -6.60 -11.18
CA PHE A 30 -13.12 -8.06 -11.00
C PHE A 30 -14.58 -8.53 -11.05
N LEU A 31 -15.51 -7.85 -10.38
CA LEU A 31 -16.94 -8.20 -10.40
C LEU A 31 -17.56 -8.06 -11.80
N LYS A 32 -17.09 -7.08 -12.60
CA LYS A 32 -17.56 -6.91 -13.99
C LYS A 32 -17.28 -8.13 -14.87
N ILE A 33 -16.23 -8.90 -14.60
CA ILE A 33 -15.93 -10.15 -15.31
C ILE A 33 -17.10 -11.15 -15.16
N TYR A 34 -17.80 -11.08 -14.03
CA TYR A 34 -18.95 -11.94 -13.70
C TYR A 34 -20.30 -11.26 -13.98
N GLY A 35 -20.31 -10.12 -14.68
CA GLY A 35 -21.53 -9.40 -15.02
C GLY A 35 -22.15 -8.60 -13.89
N ILE A 36 -21.42 -8.37 -12.79
CA ILE A 36 -21.87 -7.58 -11.64
C ILE A 36 -21.30 -6.16 -11.77
N ASP A 37 -22.17 -5.17 -11.98
CA ASP A 37 -21.77 -3.76 -12.08
C ASP A 37 -21.97 -3.05 -10.74
N LEU A 38 -20.89 -3.03 -9.93
CA LEU A 38 -20.87 -2.35 -8.65
C LEU A 38 -20.10 -1.03 -8.81
N PRO A 39 -20.65 0.13 -8.39
CA PRO A 39 -19.93 1.40 -8.46
C PRO A 39 -18.62 1.37 -7.65
N VAL A 40 -17.55 1.98 -8.20
CA VAL A 40 -16.25 2.08 -7.53
C VAL A 40 -16.37 2.73 -6.16
N SER A 41 -17.22 3.75 -5.99
CA SER A 41 -17.47 4.40 -4.71
C SER A 41 -18.00 3.45 -3.64
N LEU A 42 -18.92 2.56 -4.02
CA LEU A 42 -19.47 1.56 -3.09
C LEU A 42 -18.46 0.46 -2.77
N SER A 43 -17.70 0.00 -3.75
CA SER A 43 -16.60 -0.94 -3.54
C SER A 43 -15.52 -0.34 -2.62
N SER A 44 -15.18 0.93 -2.81
CA SER A 44 -14.22 1.66 -1.97
C SER A 44 -14.73 1.84 -0.54
N LEU A 45 -16.03 2.09 -0.36
CA LEU A 45 -16.66 2.15 0.96
C LEU A 45 -16.57 0.81 1.68
N ILE A 46 -16.91 -0.29 1.00
CA ILE A 46 -16.85 -1.64 1.58
C ILE A 46 -15.44 -1.96 2.04
N TRP A 47 -14.44 -1.80 1.15
CA TRP A 47 -13.05 -2.10 1.49
C TRP A 47 -12.48 -1.15 2.53
N GLY A 48 -12.81 0.15 2.49
CA GLY A 48 -12.42 1.11 3.50
C GLY A 48 -12.93 0.71 4.89
N ILE A 49 -14.19 0.29 5.01
CA ILE A 49 -14.78 -0.18 6.28
C ILE A 49 -14.09 -1.47 6.77
N ILE A 50 -13.86 -2.45 5.90
CA ILE A 50 -13.16 -3.70 6.28
C ILE A 50 -11.75 -3.41 6.80
N MET A 51 -11.01 -2.56 6.12
CA MET A 51 -9.66 -2.16 6.51
C MET A 51 -9.67 -1.38 7.83
N LEU A 52 -10.63 -0.47 8.00
CA LEU A 52 -10.81 0.29 9.25
C LEU A 52 -11.12 -0.62 10.43
N ILE A 53 -12.06 -1.54 10.28
CA ILE A 53 -12.42 -2.51 11.34
C ILE A 53 -11.16 -3.26 11.79
N SER A 54 -10.33 -3.72 10.85
CA SER A 54 -9.08 -4.42 11.16
C SER A 54 -8.11 -3.55 11.98
N ALA A 55 -8.01 -2.25 11.65
CA ALA A 55 -7.17 -1.30 12.37
C ALA A 55 -7.64 -1.05 13.81
N LEU A 56 -8.96 -1.03 14.05
CA LEU A 56 -9.55 -0.84 15.37
C LEU A 56 -9.21 -1.95 16.39
N TYR A 57 -8.89 -3.16 15.89
CA TYR A 57 -8.40 -4.26 16.74
C TYR A 57 -6.91 -4.14 17.07
N GLY A 58 -6.22 -3.16 16.51
CA GLY A 58 -4.85 -2.81 16.83
C GLY A 58 -3.80 -3.82 16.36
N ILE A 59 -2.60 -3.68 16.91
CA ILE A 59 -1.38 -4.38 16.46
C ILE A 59 -1.52 -5.92 16.47
N LYS A 60 -2.37 -6.48 17.34
CA LYS A 60 -2.56 -7.93 17.43
C LYS A 60 -3.18 -8.51 16.14
N ILE A 61 -4.22 -7.86 15.62
CA ILE A 61 -4.87 -8.29 14.37
C ILE A 61 -3.98 -7.99 13.17
N LEU A 62 -3.28 -6.84 13.18
CA LEU A 62 -2.28 -6.52 12.15
C LEU A 62 -1.23 -7.62 12.01
N LYS A 63 -0.73 -8.11 13.15
CA LYS A 63 0.24 -9.21 13.17
C LYS A 63 -0.34 -10.49 12.55
N ILE A 64 -1.56 -10.88 12.92
CA ILE A 64 -2.24 -12.06 12.39
C ILE A 64 -2.46 -11.90 10.88
N LEU A 65 -2.98 -10.76 10.44
CA LEU A 65 -3.21 -10.46 9.03
C LEU A 65 -1.92 -10.61 8.21
N ASN A 66 -0.80 -10.07 8.70
CA ASN A 66 0.50 -10.19 8.01
C ASN A 66 1.03 -11.61 7.96
N TYR A 67 0.80 -12.44 8.99
CA TYR A 67 1.21 -13.84 8.97
C TYR A 67 0.57 -14.66 7.84
N PHE A 68 -0.66 -14.32 7.45
CA PHE A 68 -1.34 -14.96 6.31
C PHE A 68 -1.06 -14.23 4.99
N ALA A 69 -1.13 -12.90 4.99
CA ALA A 69 -1.02 -12.12 3.77
C ALA A 69 0.38 -12.19 3.14
N VAL A 70 1.44 -12.07 3.94
CA VAL A 70 2.82 -12.00 3.41
C VAL A 70 3.22 -13.28 2.67
N PRO A 71 3.04 -14.51 3.21
CA PRO A 71 3.33 -15.73 2.46
C PRO A 71 2.52 -15.84 1.16
N VAL A 72 1.22 -15.50 1.20
CA VAL A 72 0.36 -15.53 0.00
C VAL A 72 0.87 -14.54 -1.04
N LEU A 73 1.18 -13.30 -0.64
CA LEU A 73 1.74 -12.28 -1.53
C LEU A 73 3.04 -12.74 -2.18
N VAL A 74 3.96 -13.31 -1.40
CA VAL A 74 5.23 -13.83 -1.93
C VAL A 74 4.98 -14.92 -2.97
N LEU A 75 4.11 -15.88 -2.67
CA LEU A 75 3.78 -16.97 -3.60
C LEU A 75 3.12 -16.46 -4.89
N VAL A 76 2.16 -15.53 -4.78
CA VAL A 76 1.49 -14.95 -5.95
C VAL A 76 2.47 -14.13 -6.80
N CYS A 77 3.32 -13.31 -6.17
CA CYS A 77 4.34 -12.53 -6.90
C CYS A 77 5.36 -13.43 -7.60
N LEU A 78 5.83 -14.49 -6.95
CA LEU A 78 6.76 -15.47 -7.56
C LEU A 78 6.09 -16.22 -8.71
N TYR A 79 4.84 -16.63 -8.54
CA TYR A 79 4.08 -17.26 -9.61
C TYR A 79 3.92 -16.31 -10.81
N GLY A 80 3.49 -15.06 -10.56
CA GLY A 80 3.35 -14.04 -11.61
C GLY A 80 4.65 -13.79 -12.35
N LEU A 81 5.77 -13.70 -11.62
CA LEU A 81 7.11 -13.54 -12.19
C LEU A 81 7.46 -14.70 -13.13
N VAL A 82 7.35 -15.95 -12.66
CA VAL A 82 7.67 -17.15 -13.45
C VAL A 82 6.76 -17.26 -14.66
N ALA A 83 5.44 -17.03 -14.49
CA ALA A 83 4.47 -17.10 -15.58
C ALA A 83 4.71 -16.02 -16.65
N SER A 84 4.98 -14.78 -16.23
CA SER A 84 5.28 -13.68 -17.15
C SER A 84 6.56 -13.93 -17.95
N LEU A 85 7.61 -14.41 -17.29
CA LEU A 85 8.87 -14.73 -17.97
C LEU A 85 8.73 -15.89 -18.96
N ARG A 86 7.91 -16.88 -18.66
CA ARG A 86 7.62 -18.00 -19.57
C ARG A 86 6.81 -17.58 -20.79
N ASN A 87 5.81 -16.72 -20.62
CA ASN A 87 4.91 -16.30 -21.68
C ASN A 87 5.56 -15.31 -22.65
N ASN A 88 6.21 -14.27 -22.12
CA ASN A 88 6.80 -13.20 -22.94
C ASN A 88 8.31 -13.32 -23.12
N GLY A 89 8.92 -14.27 -22.43
CA GLY A 89 10.34 -14.54 -22.47
C GLY A 89 11.21 -13.47 -21.83
N TRP A 90 12.41 -13.86 -21.49
CA TRP A 90 13.45 -12.97 -21.00
C TRP A 90 13.82 -11.89 -22.03
N ALA A 91 13.56 -12.13 -23.30
CA ALA A 91 13.85 -11.19 -24.40
C ALA A 91 13.08 -9.87 -24.24
N ALA A 92 11.81 -9.91 -23.82
CA ALA A 92 11.01 -8.69 -23.61
C ALA A 92 11.63 -7.79 -22.54
N VAL A 93 12.19 -8.38 -21.49
CA VAL A 93 12.84 -7.65 -20.40
C VAL A 93 14.23 -7.14 -20.81
N SER A 94 15.03 -8.00 -21.48
CA SER A 94 16.41 -7.67 -21.86
C SER A 94 16.52 -6.66 -22.99
N GLN A 95 15.49 -6.57 -23.84
CA GLN A 95 15.43 -5.64 -24.99
C GLN A 95 14.56 -4.42 -24.69
N TYR A 96 14.08 -4.28 -23.44
CA TYR A 96 13.22 -3.16 -23.09
C TYR A 96 13.95 -1.84 -23.25
N THR A 97 13.35 -0.96 -24.04
CA THR A 97 13.76 0.44 -24.18
C THR A 97 12.62 1.33 -23.73
N PRO A 98 12.82 2.18 -22.71
CA PRO A 98 11.77 3.06 -22.24
C PRO A 98 11.38 4.07 -23.32
N GLN A 99 10.10 4.29 -23.54
CA GLN A 99 9.58 5.28 -24.52
C GLN A 99 9.94 6.71 -24.10
N THR A 100 10.05 6.96 -22.80
CA THR A 100 10.50 8.23 -22.22
C THR A 100 11.64 7.96 -21.26
N ALA A 101 12.78 8.57 -21.49
CA ALA A 101 13.91 8.48 -20.58
C ALA A 101 13.59 9.28 -19.32
N GLY A 102 13.38 8.61 -18.21
CA GLY A 102 13.35 9.24 -16.88
C GLY A 102 14.76 9.51 -16.38
N SER A 103 14.97 10.61 -15.64
CA SER A 103 16.26 10.80 -14.97
C SER A 103 16.39 9.83 -13.79
N PHE A 104 17.60 9.33 -13.54
CA PHE A 104 17.88 8.50 -12.36
C PHE A 104 17.44 9.19 -11.05
N MET A 105 17.68 10.51 -10.96
CA MET A 105 17.28 11.28 -9.78
C MET A 105 15.78 11.37 -9.59
N SER A 106 14.99 11.43 -10.66
CA SER A 106 13.54 11.36 -10.57
C SER A 106 13.08 10.00 -10.02
N GLY A 107 13.62 8.90 -10.53
CA GLY A 107 13.32 7.55 -10.04
C GLY A 107 13.72 7.37 -8.57
N LEU A 108 14.91 7.85 -8.20
CA LEU A 108 15.38 7.82 -6.82
C LEU A 108 14.46 8.62 -5.89
N SER A 109 14.09 9.85 -6.26
CA SER A 109 13.17 10.69 -5.47
C SER A 109 11.81 10.04 -5.29
N MET A 110 11.25 9.42 -6.34
CA MET A 110 9.98 8.70 -6.24
C MET A 110 10.09 7.48 -5.31
N THR A 111 11.19 6.73 -5.40
CA THR A 111 11.42 5.57 -4.52
C THR A 111 11.56 6.00 -3.07
N VAL A 112 12.38 7.00 -2.79
CA VAL A 112 12.54 7.56 -1.43
C VAL A 112 11.21 8.10 -0.92
N GLY A 113 10.48 8.88 -1.72
CA GLY A 113 9.18 9.45 -1.35
C GLY A 113 8.13 8.39 -1.01
N SER A 114 8.11 7.26 -1.73
CA SER A 114 7.16 6.17 -1.46
C SER A 114 7.43 5.44 -0.14
N PHE A 115 8.69 5.38 0.33
CA PHE A 115 9.10 4.72 1.57
C PHE A 115 9.27 5.68 2.75
N ALA A 116 9.36 6.98 2.51
CA ALA A 116 9.69 7.95 3.54
C ALA A 116 8.68 7.99 4.69
N LEU A 117 7.38 7.85 4.39
CA LEU A 117 6.35 7.71 5.42
C LEU A 117 6.62 6.50 6.32
N GLY A 118 6.96 5.35 5.75
CA GLY A 118 7.31 4.12 6.48
C GLY A 118 8.47 4.33 7.44
N ALA A 119 9.49 5.09 7.05
CA ALA A 119 10.62 5.42 7.91
C ALA A 119 10.20 6.29 9.11
N VAL A 120 9.32 7.27 8.91
CA VAL A 120 8.85 8.15 9.99
C VAL A 120 7.94 7.41 10.98
N ILE A 121 7.03 6.55 10.49
CA ILE A 121 6.13 5.76 11.35
C ILE A 121 6.79 4.50 11.92
N ALA A 122 8.06 4.21 11.58
CA ALA A 122 8.78 3.06 12.12
C ALA A 122 8.84 3.05 13.65
N GLY A 123 8.83 4.23 14.30
CA GLY A 123 8.72 4.39 15.74
C GLY A 123 7.44 3.77 16.33
N ASP A 124 6.31 3.88 15.63
CA ASP A 124 5.01 3.36 16.09
C ASP A 124 5.00 1.83 16.23
N TYR A 125 5.85 1.15 15.46
CA TYR A 125 5.99 -0.32 15.50
C TYR A 125 7.16 -0.77 16.34
N SER A 126 8.28 -0.05 16.28
CA SER A 126 9.49 -0.41 17.02
C SER A 126 9.30 -0.36 18.53
N GLN A 127 8.34 0.41 19.03
CA GLN A 127 7.99 0.43 20.47
C GLN A 127 7.49 -0.93 20.99
N TYR A 128 7.03 -1.83 20.13
CA TYR A 128 6.58 -3.18 20.50
C TYR A 128 7.68 -4.23 20.38
N VAL A 129 8.90 -3.84 20.01
CA VAL A 129 10.04 -4.76 19.82
C VAL A 129 10.91 -4.76 21.07
N SER A 130 11.34 -5.94 21.50
CA SER A 130 12.02 -6.15 22.78
C SER A 130 13.43 -5.56 22.85
N SER A 131 14.12 -5.39 21.72
CA SER A 131 15.48 -4.86 21.70
C SER A 131 15.81 -4.04 20.45
N ARG A 132 16.76 -3.09 20.59
CA ARG A 132 17.30 -2.33 19.45
C ARG A 132 17.94 -3.23 18.38
N LYS A 133 18.57 -4.34 18.80
CA LYS A 133 19.17 -5.29 17.86
C LYS A 133 18.12 -5.96 16.98
N ASP A 134 16.95 -6.25 17.51
CA ASP A 134 15.85 -6.85 16.75
C ASP A 134 15.21 -5.85 15.80
N VAL A 135 15.12 -4.56 16.16
CA VAL A 135 14.70 -3.50 15.24
C VAL A 135 15.67 -3.42 14.05
N VAL A 136 16.97 -3.38 14.32
CA VAL A 136 18.00 -3.33 13.25
C VAL A 136 17.93 -4.58 12.37
N LYS A 137 17.80 -5.78 12.96
CA LYS A 137 17.64 -7.03 12.19
C LYS A 137 16.37 -7.00 11.32
N ALA A 138 15.24 -6.57 11.87
CA ALA A 138 14.00 -6.45 11.12
C ALA A 138 14.13 -5.48 9.94
N ALA A 139 14.79 -4.33 10.12
CA ALA A 139 15.02 -3.37 9.06
C ALA A 139 15.99 -3.91 7.99
N THR A 140 17.13 -4.46 8.38
CA THR A 140 18.19 -4.88 7.45
C THR A 140 17.91 -6.22 6.77
N LEU A 141 17.28 -7.17 7.44
CA LEU A 141 16.98 -8.50 6.90
C LEU A 141 15.53 -8.64 6.41
N GLY A 142 14.63 -7.82 6.92
CA GLY A 142 13.22 -7.83 6.53
C GLY A 142 12.91 -6.79 5.44
N ILE A 143 13.08 -5.51 5.74
CA ILE A 143 12.63 -4.42 4.87
C ILE A 143 13.53 -4.28 3.63
N LEU A 144 14.85 -4.20 3.81
CA LEU A 144 15.77 -3.90 2.71
C LEU A 144 15.76 -4.95 1.59
N PRO A 145 16.01 -6.24 1.85
CA PRO A 145 16.00 -7.25 0.78
C PRO A 145 14.61 -7.45 0.17
N THR A 146 13.57 -7.41 0.99
CA THR A 146 12.19 -7.54 0.50
C THR A 146 11.81 -6.36 -0.40
N GLY A 147 12.15 -5.13 -0.02
CA GLY A 147 11.92 -3.94 -0.83
C GLY A 147 12.63 -4.01 -2.19
N LEU A 148 13.91 -4.39 -2.20
CA LEU A 148 14.67 -4.57 -3.44
C LEU A 148 14.09 -5.67 -4.33
N LEU A 149 13.70 -6.81 -3.76
CA LEU A 149 13.06 -7.89 -4.50
C LEU A 149 11.72 -7.47 -5.08
N MET A 150 10.88 -6.77 -4.31
CA MET A 150 9.57 -6.33 -4.77
C MET A 150 9.68 -5.29 -5.89
N ILE A 151 10.63 -4.36 -5.82
CA ILE A 151 10.89 -3.40 -6.91
C ILE A 151 11.34 -4.15 -8.17
N GLY A 152 12.26 -5.10 -8.04
CA GLY A 152 12.75 -5.91 -9.15
C GLY A 152 11.64 -6.76 -9.79
N VAL A 153 10.87 -7.47 -8.97
CA VAL A 153 9.72 -8.27 -9.45
C VAL A 153 8.68 -7.38 -10.12
N GLY A 154 8.32 -6.24 -9.51
CA GLY A 154 7.38 -5.28 -10.07
C GLY A 154 7.84 -4.74 -11.42
N ALA A 155 9.10 -4.38 -11.56
CA ALA A 155 9.67 -3.92 -12.83
C ALA A 155 9.58 -5.01 -13.92
N VAL A 156 9.96 -6.25 -13.62
CA VAL A 156 9.87 -7.37 -14.57
C VAL A 156 8.43 -7.63 -14.99
N LEU A 157 7.49 -7.66 -14.04
CA LEU A 157 6.06 -7.87 -14.30
C LEU A 157 5.50 -6.75 -15.20
N THR A 158 5.80 -5.49 -14.88
CA THR A 158 5.35 -4.32 -15.66
C THR A 158 5.89 -4.38 -17.10
N ILE A 159 7.17 -4.65 -17.28
CA ILE A 159 7.79 -4.74 -18.61
C ILE A 159 7.22 -5.92 -19.40
N ALA A 160 7.16 -7.11 -18.80
CA ALA A 160 6.71 -8.32 -19.46
C ALA A 160 5.22 -8.28 -19.85
N SER A 161 4.39 -7.57 -19.07
CA SER A 161 2.94 -7.48 -19.29
C SER A 161 2.48 -6.17 -19.92
N ASN A 162 3.40 -5.21 -20.11
CA ASN A 162 3.15 -3.86 -20.60
C ASN A 162 2.05 -3.12 -19.80
N THR A 163 1.92 -3.42 -18.52
CA THR A 163 0.98 -2.77 -17.59
C THR A 163 1.55 -2.76 -16.18
N ALA A 164 1.30 -1.68 -15.43
CA ALA A 164 1.67 -1.55 -14.03
C ALA A 164 0.56 -2.04 -13.07
N ASP A 165 -0.62 -2.37 -13.58
CA ASP A 165 -1.72 -2.90 -12.78
C ASP A 165 -1.57 -4.41 -12.57
N ILE A 166 -1.31 -4.82 -11.33
CA ILE A 166 -1.13 -6.23 -10.97
C ILE A 166 -2.39 -7.07 -11.27
N THR A 167 -3.58 -6.48 -11.20
CA THR A 167 -4.82 -7.19 -11.51
C THR A 167 -4.91 -7.49 -13.01
N GLU A 168 -4.49 -6.55 -13.84
CA GLU A 168 -4.43 -6.73 -15.30
C GLU A 168 -3.31 -7.72 -15.69
N VAL A 169 -2.15 -7.67 -15.02
CA VAL A 169 -1.09 -8.69 -15.22
C VAL A 169 -1.65 -10.10 -15.03
N PHE A 170 -2.33 -10.35 -13.93
CA PHE A 170 -2.87 -11.69 -13.63
C PHE A 170 -4.09 -12.04 -14.51
N MET A 171 -4.86 -11.05 -14.95
CA MET A 171 -5.93 -11.26 -15.92
C MET A 171 -5.37 -11.73 -17.27
N ASN A 172 -4.30 -11.08 -17.75
CA ASN A 172 -3.61 -11.47 -18.99
C ASN A 172 -2.93 -12.84 -18.89
N LEU A 173 -2.53 -13.26 -17.69
CA LEU A 173 -2.02 -14.60 -17.40
C LEU A 173 -3.14 -15.67 -17.28
N GLY A 174 -4.42 -15.28 -17.33
CA GLY A 174 -5.56 -16.19 -17.17
C GLY A 174 -5.94 -16.49 -15.71
N PHE A 175 -5.40 -15.77 -14.74
CA PHE A 175 -5.64 -15.98 -13.31
C PHE A 175 -6.12 -14.71 -12.57
N PRO A 176 -7.23 -14.08 -12.99
CA PRO A 176 -7.69 -12.80 -12.43
C PRO A 176 -7.91 -12.84 -10.91
N VAL A 177 -8.31 -13.98 -10.37
CA VAL A 177 -8.49 -14.16 -8.91
C VAL A 177 -7.20 -13.95 -8.14
N LEU A 178 -6.05 -14.39 -8.66
CA LEU A 178 -4.76 -14.20 -7.99
C LEU A 178 -4.36 -12.72 -7.94
N GLY A 179 -4.64 -11.98 -9.01
CA GLY A 179 -4.37 -10.54 -9.06
C GLY A 179 -5.16 -9.76 -8.02
N ILE A 180 -6.47 -10.02 -7.92
CA ILE A 180 -7.31 -9.34 -6.93
C ILE A 180 -6.94 -9.73 -5.49
N ILE A 181 -6.62 -11.00 -5.23
CA ILE A 181 -6.14 -11.44 -3.91
C ILE A 181 -4.84 -10.71 -3.55
N ALA A 182 -3.87 -10.66 -4.46
CA ALA A 182 -2.60 -9.98 -4.22
C ALA A 182 -2.81 -8.50 -3.90
N LEU A 183 -3.58 -7.80 -4.73
CA LEU A 183 -3.83 -6.37 -4.53
C LEU A 183 -4.54 -6.09 -3.22
N ILE A 184 -5.62 -6.82 -2.92
CA ILE A 184 -6.40 -6.61 -1.70
C ILE A 184 -5.57 -6.92 -0.46
N LEU A 185 -4.83 -8.01 -0.43
CA LEU A 185 -3.98 -8.33 0.73
C LEU A 185 -2.89 -7.28 0.94
N ALA A 186 -2.24 -6.82 -0.14
CA ALA A 186 -1.21 -5.79 -0.06
C ALA A 186 -1.75 -4.46 0.46
N THR A 187 -2.87 -4.01 -0.09
CA THR A 187 -3.50 -2.75 0.31
C THR A 187 -4.12 -2.85 1.70
N TRP A 188 -4.73 -3.98 2.06
CA TRP A 188 -5.36 -4.19 3.36
C TRP A 188 -4.32 -4.15 4.50
N THR A 189 -3.22 -4.91 4.36
CA THR A 189 -2.16 -4.92 5.37
C THR A 189 -1.58 -3.53 5.60
N THR A 190 -1.33 -2.79 4.54
CA THR A 190 -0.79 -1.43 4.60
C THR A 190 -1.82 -0.43 5.15
N ASN A 191 -3.07 -0.54 4.75
CA ASN A 191 -4.10 0.41 5.19
C ASN A 191 -4.49 0.27 6.66
N ALA A 192 -4.49 -0.94 7.18
CA ALA A 192 -4.68 -1.13 8.61
C ALA A 192 -3.59 -0.41 9.43
N VAL A 193 -2.37 -0.38 8.90
CA VAL A 193 -1.24 0.39 9.43
C VAL A 193 -1.47 1.90 9.29
N ASN A 194 -1.88 2.38 8.14
CA ASN A 194 -2.14 3.80 7.89
C ASN A 194 -3.23 4.35 8.83
N ALA A 195 -4.31 3.60 9.05
CA ALA A 195 -5.36 4.01 10.00
C ALA A 195 -4.84 4.07 11.43
N PHE A 196 -4.04 3.08 11.85
CA PHE A 196 -3.47 3.04 13.20
C PHE A 196 -2.51 4.22 13.44
N SER A 197 -1.50 4.39 12.58
CA SER A 197 -0.54 5.50 12.70
C SER A 197 -1.18 6.87 12.49
N GLY A 198 -2.14 6.97 11.57
CA GLY A 198 -2.96 8.18 11.40
C GLY A 198 -3.73 8.54 12.67
N GLY A 199 -4.31 7.55 13.35
CA GLY A 199 -4.96 7.74 14.64
C GLY A 199 -4.01 8.23 15.72
N LEU A 200 -2.81 7.64 15.85
CA LEU A 200 -1.77 8.11 16.77
C LEU A 200 -1.32 9.55 16.46
N ALA A 201 -1.21 9.89 15.19
CA ALA A 201 -0.89 11.24 14.76
C ALA A 201 -1.99 12.23 15.17
N LEU A 202 -3.28 11.89 14.98
CA LEU A 202 -4.40 12.71 15.44
C LEU A 202 -4.42 12.90 16.94
N ILE A 203 -4.08 11.87 17.73
CA ILE A 203 -3.93 11.97 19.18
C ILE A 203 -2.92 13.06 19.53
N ASN A 204 -1.76 13.06 18.88
CA ASN A 204 -0.70 14.04 19.15
C ASN A 204 -1.05 15.46 18.67
N VAL A 205 -1.82 15.59 17.57
CA VAL A 205 -2.25 16.89 17.02
C VAL A 205 -3.24 17.57 17.96
N PHE A 206 -4.26 16.81 18.42
CA PHE A 206 -5.40 17.34 19.16
C PHE A 206 -5.31 17.10 20.67
N ASP A 207 -4.17 16.62 21.18
CA ASP A 207 -3.96 16.26 22.59
C ASP A 207 -5.07 15.32 23.12
N ILE A 208 -5.48 14.33 22.31
CA ILE A 208 -6.54 13.38 22.67
C ILE A 208 -6.00 12.40 23.73
N PRO A 209 -6.75 12.14 24.82
CA PRO A 209 -6.33 11.14 25.80
C PRO A 209 -6.14 9.75 25.17
N LYS A 210 -5.12 9.00 25.64
CA LYS A 210 -4.80 7.64 25.10
C LYS A 210 -5.96 6.66 25.20
N GLU A 211 -6.81 6.82 26.18
CA GLU A 211 -8.02 6.00 26.37
C GLU A 211 -8.99 6.10 25.17
N LYS A 212 -8.88 7.16 24.37
CA LYS A 212 -9.64 7.39 23.14
C LYS A 212 -8.90 6.99 21.87
N GLU A 213 -7.81 6.21 21.95
CA GLU A 213 -7.03 5.76 20.79
C GLU A 213 -7.90 5.13 19.70
N LYS A 214 -8.82 4.23 20.07
CA LYS A 214 -9.74 3.60 19.12
C LYS A 214 -10.64 4.61 18.40
N VAL A 215 -11.03 5.69 19.08
CA VAL A 215 -11.84 6.75 18.45
C VAL A 215 -11.01 7.52 17.43
N ALA A 216 -9.76 7.84 17.76
CA ALA A 216 -8.84 8.53 16.85
C ALA A 216 -8.50 7.66 15.63
N VAL A 217 -8.23 6.36 15.82
CA VAL A 217 -8.03 5.40 14.73
C VAL A 217 -9.30 5.28 13.88
N GLY A 218 -10.47 5.23 14.52
CA GLY A 218 -11.76 5.22 13.84
C GLY A 218 -11.98 6.45 13.00
N ALA A 219 -11.67 7.63 13.51
CA ALA A 219 -11.76 8.90 12.79
C ALA A 219 -10.80 8.93 11.59
N ALA A 220 -9.55 8.49 11.78
CA ALA A 220 -8.56 8.42 10.70
C ALA A 220 -9.04 7.52 9.55
N GLY A 221 -9.47 6.30 9.85
CA GLY A 221 -9.96 5.39 8.83
C GLY A 221 -11.28 5.84 8.18
N ALA A 222 -12.18 6.49 8.94
CA ALA A 222 -13.42 7.04 8.40
C ALA A 222 -13.12 8.17 7.39
N ILE A 223 -12.25 9.12 7.75
CA ILE A 223 -11.84 10.21 6.84
C ILE A 223 -11.18 9.61 5.58
N GLY A 224 -10.25 8.67 5.74
CA GLY A 224 -9.61 8.00 4.61
C GLY A 224 -10.61 7.23 3.74
N THR A 225 -11.62 6.58 4.33
CA THR A 225 -12.70 5.92 3.59
C THR A 225 -13.53 6.93 2.79
N LEU A 226 -13.87 8.08 3.38
CA LEU A 226 -14.57 9.14 2.66
C LEU A 226 -13.75 9.66 1.47
N LEU A 227 -12.44 9.86 1.65
CA LEU A 227 -11.54 10.22 0.55
C LEU A 227 -11.54 9.17 -0.56
N ALA A 228 -11.60 7.88 -0.21
CA ALA A 228 -11.70 6.81 -1.19
C ALA A 228 -13.02 6.85 -1.97
N VAL A 229 -14.14 7.08 -1.28
CA VAL A 229 -15.49 7.14 -1.88
C VAL A 229 -15.62 8.30 -2.87
N VAL A 230 -15.00 9.45 -2.57
CA VAL A 230 -15.00 10.61 -3.50
C VAL A 230 -14.00 10.47 -4.66
N GLY A 231 -13.25 9.37 -4.73
CA GLY A 231 -12.37 9.06 -5.85
C GLY A 231 -11.01 9.75 -5.78
N ILE A 232 -10.39 9.79 -4.61
CA ILE A 232 -9.06 10.41 -4.39
C ILE A 232 -7.98 9.90 -5.37
N LEU A 233 -8.13 8.68 -5.89
CA LEU A 233 -7.21 8.09 -6.86
C LEU A 233 -7.10 8.92 -8.15
N ASN A 234 -8.16 9.64 -8.55
CA ASN A 234 -8.13 10.54 -9.70
C ASN A 234 -7.16 11.71 -9.52
N TYR A 235 -6.76 11.99 -8.28
CA TYR A 235 -5.81 13.03 -7.92
C TYR A 235 -4.46 12.45 -7.47
N PHE A 236 -4.13 11.22 -7.89
CA PHE A 236 -2.94 10.50 -7.43
C PHE A 236 -1.65 11.30 -7.62
N THR A 237 -1.41 11.82 -8.83
CA THR A 237 -0.16 12.55 -9.15
C THR A 237 0.04 13.80 -8.29
N PRO A 238 -0.94 14.73 -8.18
CA PRO A 238 -0.77 15.89 -7.32
C PRO A 238 -0.65 15.52 -5.83
N ILE A 239 -1.36 14.48 -5.37
CA ILE A 239 -1.24 14.02 -3.97
C ILE A 239 0.16 13.45 -3.70
N MET A 240 0.69 12.61 -4.58
CA MET A 240 2.03 12.06 -4.45
C MET A 240 3.10 13.15 -4.47
N SER A 241 2.94 14.19 -5.28
CA SER A 241 3.84 15.34 -5.31
C SER A 241 3.84 16.09 -3.96
N VAL A 242 2.66 16.31 -3.39
CA VAL A 242 2.53 16.95 -2.06
C VAL A 242 3.13 16.07 -0.97
N LEU A 243 2.78 14.78 -0.93
CA LEU A 243 3.30 13.85 0.08
C LEU A 243 4.82 13.72 0.01
N SER A 244 5.39 13.64 -1.18
CA SER A 244 6.85 13.59 -1.37
C SER A 244 7.54 14.88 -0.92
N ALA A 245 6.91 16.04 -1.11
CA ALA A 245 7.45 17.33 -0.67
C ALA A 245 7.34 17.54 0.86
N MET A 246 6.39 16.88 1.52
CA MET A 246 6.18 17.00 2.97
C MET A 246 7.09 16.10 3.80
N VAL A 247 7.69 15.09 3.19
CA VAL A 247 8.62 14.20 3.88
C VAL A 247 10.04 14.75 3.67
N PRO A 248 10.74 15.19 4.73
CA PRO A 248 12.11 15.68 4.61
C PRO A 248 13.04 14.58 4.11
N PRO A 249 14.08 14.95 3.35
CA PRO A 249 15.10 14.03 2.89
C PRO A 249 15.88 13.39 4.04
#